data_a655db3974ac42f3f697c9254fbd7f21
#
_entry.id   a655db3974ac42f3f697c9254fbd7f21
#
_cell.length_a   1.000
_cell.length_b   1.000
_cell.length_c   1.000
_cell.angle_alpha   90.00
_cell.angle_beta   90.00
_cell.angle_gamma   90.00
#
_symmetry.space_group_name_H-M   'P 1'
#
loop_
_entity.id
_entity.type
_entity.pdbx_description
1 polymer ?
#
loop_
_entity_poly.entity_id
_entity_poly.type
_entity_poly.pdbx_seq_one_letter_code
_entity_poly.pdbx_strand_id
1 'polypeptide(L)'
;MSYAQNNLGWMYRNGNGVAQDYTLAFFWYKQAALQGHSYAQDNLADLYKDGEGVAQNKTLAAFWYLKSAQQGNRHAQFQIAWDYNAGEGVDQDYKQAMYWYLKAAAQESVGAYVNIGYMYKHGQGVEKDYQAAFEWFTKAAECNDATAWYNLAIMYHYGEGRPVDLRQALDLYRKVQSSGTRDVSQEIRETEALL
;
A
#
# COMPACT_ATOMS: atom_id res chain seq x y z
N MET A 1 -14.85 -22.02 -15.13
CA MET A 1 -13.73 -21.88 -16.08
C MET A 1 -12.73 -20.78 -15.67
N SER A 2 -13.16 -19.61 -15.23
CA SER A 2 -12.27 -18.48 -14.86
C SER A 2 -11.25 -18.79 -13.78
N TYR A 3 -11.59 -19.58 -12.75
CA TYR A 3 -10.64 -20.03 -11.74
C TYR A 3 -9.47 -20.86 -12.31
N ALA A 4 -9.75 -21.81 -13.20
CA ALA A 4 -8.71 -22.62 -13.83
C ALA A 4 -7.79 -21.76 -14.72
N GLN A 5 -8.37 -20.81 -15.44
CA GLN A 5 -7.60 -19.86 -16.26
C GLN A 5 -6.73 -18.94 -15.40
N ASN A 6 -7.25 -18.42 -14.28
CA ASN A 6 -6.44 -17.65 -13.34
C ASN A 6 -5.26 -18.47 -12.78
N ASN A 7 -5.51 -19.72 -12.38
CA ASN A 7 -4.46 -20.61 -11.89
C ASN A 7 -3.40 -20.90 -12.96
N LEU A 8 -3.82 -21.10 -14.21
CA LEU A 8 -2.91 -21.31 -15.31
C LEU A 8 -2.07 -20.06 -15.60
N GLY A 9 -2.68 -18.87 -15.53
CA GLY A 9 -1.95 -17.59 -15.57
C GLY A 9 -0.89 -17.48 -14.47
N TRP A 10 -1.23 -17.87 -13.24
CA TRP A 10 -0.31 -17.88 -12.12
C TRP A 10 0.85 -18.88 -12.32
N MET A 11 0.56 -20.08 -12.85
CA MET A 11 1.61 -21.07 -13.15
C MET A 11 2.61 -20.52 -14.16
N TYR A 12 2.15 -19.90 -15.24
CA TYR A 12 3.03 -19.30 -16.24
C TYR A 12 3.79 -18.08 -15.71
N ARG A 13 3.13 -17.22 -14.89
CA ARG A 13 3.82 -16.05 -14.28
C ARG A 13 4.99 -16.48 -13.41
N ASN A 14 4.84 -17.58 -12.65
CA ASN A 14 5.81 -18.01 -11.64
C ASN A 14 6.70 -19.18 -12.11
N GLY A 15 6.47 -19.78 -13.26
CA GLY A 15 7.21 -20.94 -13.73
C GLY A 15 6.90 -22.23 -12.93
N ASN A 16 5.69 -22.34 -12.36
CA ASN A 16 5.33 -23.45 -11.47
C ASN A 16 4.74 -24.62 -12.28
N GLY A 17 5.53 -25.69 -12.44
CA GLY A 17 5.16 -26.87 -13.24
C GLY A 17 5.22 -26.67 -14.76
N VAL A 18 5.53 -25.44 -15.20
CA VAL A 18 5.72 -25.04 -16.61
C VAL A 18 6.88 -24.04 -16.70
N ALA A 19 7.48 -23.86 -17.87
CA ALA A 19 8.43 -22.76 -18.06
C ALA A 19 7.73 -21.40 -17.86
N GLN A 20 8.42 -20.46 -17.20
CA GLN A 20 7.90 -19.12 -17.01
C GLN A 20 7.65 -18.43 -18.35
N ASP A 21 6.45 -17.88 -18.53
CA ASP A 21 6.05 -17.16 -19.74
C ASP A 21 5.01 -16.08 -19.38
N TYR A 22 5.44 -14.82 -19.33
CA TYR A 22 4.56 -13.70 -19.02
C TYR A 22 3.51 -13.43 -20.11
N THR A 23 3.79 -13.78 -21.39
CA THR A 23 2.83 -13.61 -22.47
C THR A 23 1.67 -14.59 -22.33
N LEU A 24 1.98 -15.85 -21.96
CA LEU A 24 0.94 -16.84 -21.68
C LEU A 24 0.21 -16.51 -20.36
N ALA A 25 0.91 -16.00 -19.34
CA ALA A 25 0.28 -15.52 -18.11
C ALA A 25 -0.73 -14.39 -18.41
N PHE A 26 -0.32 -13.40 -19.19
CA PHE A 26 -1.20 -12.32 -19.65
C PHE A 26 -2.42 -12.85 -20.40
N PHE A 27 -2.23 -13.76 -21.32
CA PHE A 27 -3.34 -14.35 -22.06
C PHE A 27 -4.38 -15.00 -21.14
N TRP A 28 -3.91 -15.84 -20.20
CA TRP A 28 -4.81 -16.59 -19.32
C TRP A 28 -5.48 -15.69 -18.28
N TYR A 29 -4.76 -14.73 -17.68
CA TYR A 29 -5.38 -13.76 -16.78
C TYR A 29 -6.41 -12.90 -17.50
N LYS A 30 -6.14 -12.47 -18.74
CA LYS A 30 -7.10 -11.70 -19.54
C LYS A 30 -8.39 -12.48 -19.81
N GLN A 31 -8.28 -13.78 -20.16
CA GLN A 31 -9.46 -14.63 -20.36
C GLN A 31 -10.30 -14.75 -19.07
N ALA A 32 -9.68 -14.89 -17.91
CA ALA A 32 -10.38 -14.97 -16.63
C ALA A 32 -10.94 -13.62 -16.19
N ALA A 33 -10.18 -12.53 -16.37
CA ALA A 33 -10.57 -11.16 -16.01
C ALA A 33 -11.81 -10.68 -16.78
N LEU A 34 -11.89 -11.01 -18.08
CA LEU A 34 -13.05 -10.71 -18.94
C LEU A 34 -14.32 -11.46 -18.49
N GLN A 35 -14.18 -12.58 -17.79
CA GLN A 35 -15.30 -13.31 -17.18
C GLN A 35 -15.63 -12.78 -15.75
N GLY A 36 -15.03 -11.68 -15.34
CA GLY A 36 -15.31 -11.05 -14.05
C GLY A 36 -14.53 -11.64 -12.86
N HIS A 37 -13.54 -12.50 -13.06
CA HIS A 37 -12.78 -13.09 -11.96
C HIS A 37 -11.90 -12.05 -11.29
N SER A 38 -12.20 -11.69 -10.05
CA SER A 38 -11.58 -10.57 -9.31
C SER A 38 -10.05 -10.71 -9.21
N TYR A 39 -9.54 -11.87 -8.77
CA TYR A 39 -8.09 -12.07 -8.68
C TYR A 39 -7.38 -12.04 -10.04
N ALA A 40 -8.05 -12.48 -11.12
CA ALA A 40 -7.47 -12.38 -12.44
C ALA A 40 -7.44 -10.94 -12.96
N GLN A 41 -8.41 -10.11 -12.58
CA GLN A 41 -8.41 -8.67 -12.86
C GLN A 41 -7.25 -7.99 -12.14
N ASP A 42 -7.01 -8.33 -10.90
CA ASP A 42 -5.88 -7.84 -10.09
C ASP A 42 -4.53 -8.24 -10.71
N ASN A 43 -4.34 -9.53 -11.00
CA ASN A 43 -3.13 -10.04 -11.64
C ASN A 43 -2.89 -9.43 -13.04
N LEU A 44 -3.95 -9.22 -13.81
CA LEU A 44 -3.87 -8.57 -15.13
C LEU A 44 -3.44 -7.11 -14.99
N ALA A 45 -3.93 -6.42 -13.94
CA ALA A 45 -3.52 -5.07 -13.63
C ALA A 45 -2.03 -4.99 -13.31
N ASP A 46 -1.50 -5.93 -12.51
CA ASP A 46 -0.06 -6.03 -12.22
C ASP A 46 0.76 -6.14 -13.53
N LEU A 47 0.36 -7.05 -14.44
CA LEU A 47 1.07 -7.23 -15.70
C LEU A 47 1.08 -5.95 -16.56
N TYR A 48 -0.03 -5.21 -16.60
CA TYR A 48 -0.06 -3.91 -17.27
C TYR A 48 0.79 -2.86 -16.56
N LYS A 49 0.81 -2.85 -15.22
CA LYS A 49 1.60 -1.92 -14.41
C LYS A 49 3.09 -2.11 -14.63
N ASP A 50 3.54 -3.38 -14.64
CA ASP A 50 4.95 -3.74 -14.69
C ASP A 50 5.48 -3.92 -16.13
N GLY A 51 4.59 -4.08 -17.11
CA GLY A 51 4.95 -4.38 -18.50
C GLY A 51 5.38 -5.84 -18.70
N GLU A 52 4.88 -6.76 -17.88
CA GLU A 52 5.20 -8.18 -17.95
C GLU A 52 4.32 -8.89 -19.00
N GLY A 53 4.93 -9.39 -20.09
CA GLY A 53 4.24 -10.07 -21.18
C GLY A 53 3.31 -9.19 -22.02
N VAL A 54 3.23 -7.89 -21.73
CA VAL A 54 2.46 -6.87 -22.45
C VAL A 54 3.16 -5.52 -22.31
N ALA A 55 2.91 -4.59 -23.23
CA ALA A 55 3.43 -3.22 -23.08
C ALA A 55 2.84 -2.57 -21.81
N GLN A 56 3.71 -1.93 -21.02
CA GLN A 56 3.31 -1.22 -19.81
C GLN A 56 2.21 -0.20 -20.11
N ASN A 57 1.15 -0.21 -19.30
CA ASN A 57 0.05 0.72 -19.44
C ASN A 57 -0.64 0.98 -18.09
N LYS A 58 -0.24 2.06 -17.41
CA LYS A 58 -0.77 2.41 -16.08
C LYS A 58 -2.26 2.70 -16.09
N THR A 59 -2.79 3.25 -17.18
CA THR A 59 -4.25 3.51 -17.30
C THR A 59 -5.05 2.21 -17.37
N LEU A 60 -4.57 1.21 -18.12
CA LEU A 60 -5.20 -0.12 -18.13
C LEU A 60 -5.00 -0.85 -16.79
N ALA A 61 -3.87 -0.67 -16.13
CA ALA A 61 -3.65 -1.22 -14.79
C ALA A 61 -4.68 -0.66 -13.80
N ALA A 62 -4.81 0.65 -13.71
CA ALA A 62 -5.79 1.31 -12.84
C ALA A 62 -7.24 0.88 -13.14
N PHE A 63 -7.60 0.75 -14.42
CA PHE A 63 -8.91 0.25 -14.84
C PHE A 63 -9.19 -1.16 -14.27
N TRP A 64 -8.23 -2.08 -14.38
CA TRP A 64 -8.40 -3.45 -13.92
C TRP A 64 -8.33 -3.57 -12.40
N TYR A 65 -7.45 -2.79 -11.72
CA TYR A 65 -7.48 -2.67 -10.26
C TYR A 65 -8.83 -2.16 -9.76
N LEU A 66 -9.41 -1.13 -10.40
CA LEU A 66 -10.73 -0.61 -10.00
C LEU A 66 -11.81 -1.69 -10.12
N LYS A 67 -11.81 -2.46 -11.21
CA LYS A 67 -12.75 -3.58 -11.41
C LYS A 67 -12.62 -4.64 -10.32
N SER A 68 -11.40 -5.01 -9.95
CA SER A 68 -11.12 -5.98 -8.89
C SER A 68 -11.47 -5.43 -7.51
N ALA A 69 -11.12 -4.16 -7.23
CA ALA A 69 -11.40 -3.47 -5.97
C ALA A 69 -12.90 -3.35 -5.68
N GLN A 70 -13.72 -3.10 -6.71
CA GLN A 70 -15.18 -3.07 -6.62
C GLN A 70 -15.78 -4.41 -6.19
N GLN A 71 -15.09 -5.51 -6.44
CA GLN A 71 -15.46 -6.85 -5.99
C GLN A 71 -14.88 -7.22 -4.61
N GLY A 72 -14.21 -6.28 -3.94
CA GLY A 72 -13.69 -6.47 -2.59
C GLY A 72 -12.27 -7.02 -2.51
N ASN A 73 -11.53 -7.15 -3.61
CA ASN A 73 -10.14 -7.58 -3.55
C ASN A 73 -9.29 -6.54 -2.78
N ARG A 74 -8.74 -6.96 -1.64
CA ARG A 74 -7.97 -6.09 -0.73
C ARG A 74 -6.74 -5.49 -1.41
N HIS A 75 -5.98 -6.30 -2.18
CA HIS A 75 -4.78 -5.83 -2.86
C HIS A 75 -5.15 -4.77 -3.91
N ALA A 76 -6.15 -5.05 -4.74
CA ALA A 76 -6.61 -4.10 -5.74
C ALA A 76 -7.18 -2.80 -5.12
N GLN A 77 -7.85 -2.88 -3.97
CA GLN A 77 -8.30 -1.70 -3.23
C GLN A 77 -7.14 -0.83 -2.78
N PHE A 78 -6.05 -1.44 -2.30
CA PHE A 78 -4.84 -0.72 -1.94
C PHE A 78 -4.15 -0.11 -3.16
N GLN A 79 -4.03 -0.85 -4.25
CA GLN A 79 -3.36 -0.39 -5.48
C GLN A 79 -4.10 0.79 -6.13
N ILE A 80 -5.42 0.69 -6.29
CA ILE A 80 -6.19 1.80 -6.87
C ILE A 80 -6.22 3.03 -5.96
N ALA A 81 -6.18 2.84 -4.63
CA ALA A 81 -6.02 3.93 -3.69
C ALA A 81 -4.69 4.66 -3.90
N TRP A 82 -3.61 3.89 -4.08
CA TRP A 82 -2.29 4.43 -4.36
C TRP A 82 -2.25 5.15 -5.72
N ASP A 83 -2.87 4.57 -6.75
CA ASP A 83 -2.96 5.18 -8.08
C ASP A 83 -3.67 6.55 -8.02
N TYR A 84 -4.81 6.65 -7.31
CA TYR A 84 -5.48 7.94 -7.08
C TYR A 84 -4.65 8.91 -6.25
N ASN A 85 -3.92 8.41 -5.24
CA ASN A 85 -3.05 9.26 -4.42
C ASN A 85 -1.87 9.83 -5.21
N ALA A 86 -1.29 9.05 -6.10
CA ALA A 86 -0.13 9.43 -6.90
C ALA A 86 -0.48 10.10 -8.23
N GLY A 87 -1.70 9.92 -8.74
CA GLY A 87 -2.09 10.30 -10.10
C GLY A 87 -1.49 9.37 -11.15
N GLU A 88 -1.34 8.07 -10.83
CA GLU A 88 -0.78 7.10 -11.77
C GLU A 88 -1.88 6.35 -12.52
N GLY A 89 -1.93 6.55 -13.83
CA GLY A 89 -2.93 5.91 -14.71
C GLY A 89 -4.35 6.47 -14.56
N VAL A 90 -4.59 7.31 -13.57
CA VAL A 90 -5.80 8.06 -13.29
C VAL A 90 -5.43 9.49 -12.86
N ASP A 91 -6.34 10.43 -12.96
CA ASP A 91 -6.13 11.76 -12.38
C ASP A 91 -6.03 11.66 -10.85
N GLN A 92 -5.12 12.45 -10.25
CA GLN A 92 -4.95 12.48 -8.80
C GLN A 92 -6.24 12.89 -8.11
N ASP A 93 -6.72 12.06 -7.19
CA ASP A 93 -7.90 12.34 -6.36
C ASP A 93 -7.71 11.77 -4.94
N TYR A 94 -7.32 12.62 -4.01
CA TYR A 94 -7.12 12.23 -2.62
C TYR A 94 -8.40 11.73 -1.92
N LYS A 95 -9.59 12.16 -2.35
CA LYS A 95 -10.85 11.65 -1.78
C LYS A 95 -11.12 10.22 -2.21
N GLN A 96 -10.88 9.92 -3.49
CA GLN A 96 -10.94 8.54 -3.99
C GLN A 96 -9.86 7.67 -3.34
N ALA A 97 -8.63 8.18 -3.19
CA ALA A 97 -7.57 7.48 -2.50
C ALA A 97 -7.98 7.11 -1.06
N MET A 98 -8.50 8.07 -0.28
CA MET A 98 -8.98 7.83 1.09
C MET A 98 -10.09 6.78 1.11
N TYR A 99 -11.07 6.88 0.22
CA TYR A 99 -12.18 5.91 0.13
C TYR A 99 -11.66 4.48 -0.05
N TRP A 100 -10.75 4.27 -0.99
CA TRP A 100 -10.23 2.93 -1.29
C TRP A 100 -9.25 2.44 -0.23
N TYR A 101 -8.41 3.32 0.35
CA TYR A 101 -7.57 2.95 1.49
C TYR A 101 -8.42 2.51 2.70
N LEU A 102 -9.53 3.18 3.01
CA LEU A 102 -10.43 2.76 4.09
C LEU A 102 -11.07 1.39 3.82
N LYS A 103 -11.39 1.09 2.55
CA LYS A 103 -11.87 -0.25 2.17
C LYS A 103 -10.80 -1.34 2.36
N ALA A 104 -9.55 -1.05 1.98
CA ALA A 104 -8.44 -1.96 2.20
C ALA A 104 -8.12 -2.11 3.70
N ALA A 105 -8.16 -1.02 4.45
CA ALA A 105 -7.94 -0.99 5.90
C ALA A 105 -8.98 -1.82 6.67
N ALA A 106 -10.24 -1.82 6.24
CA ALA A 106 -11.28 -2.68 6.81
C ALA A 106 -11.00 -4.19 6.61
N GLN A 107 -10.07 -4.54 5.72
CA GLN A 107 -9.56 -5.88 5.50
C GLN A 107 -8.12 -6.06 6.03
N GLU A 108 -7.72 -5.26 7.01
CA GLU A 108 -6.42 -5.33 7.70
C GLU A 108 -5.21 -5.13 6.76
N SER A 109 -5.32 -4.22 5.78
CA SER A 109 -4.19 -3.81 4.95
C SER A 109 -3.30 -2.84 5.75
N VAL A 110 -2.14 -3.31 6.21
CA VAL A 110 -1.19 -2.51 7.00
C VAL A 110 -0.70 -1.30 6.20
N GLY A 111 -0.39 -1.48 4.90
CA GLY A 111 -0.02 -0.37 4.03
C GLY A 111 -1.11 0.70 3.92
N ALA A 112 -2.39 0.30 3.98
CA ALA A 112 -3.49 1.25 3.99
C ALA A 112 -3.55 2.04 5.30
N TYR A 113 -3.28 1.42 6.46
CA TYR A 113 -3.18 2.14 7.74
C TYR A 113 -2.13 3.25 7.68
N VAL A 114 -0.93 2.93 7.17
CA VAL A 114 0.17 3.90 7.00
C VAL A 114 -0.26 5.06 6.11
N ASN A 115 -0.83 4.77 4.94
CA ASN A 115 -1.22 5.82 3.99
C ASN A 115 -2.37 6.70 4.51
N ILE A 116 -3.35 6.12 5.21
CA ILE A 116 -4.42 6.90 5.86
C ILE A 116 -3.82 7.83 6.93
N GLY A 117 -2.87 7.33 7.74
CA GLY A 117 -2.12 8.15 8.70
C GLY A 117 -1.43 9.34 8.03
N TYR A 118 -0.76 9.12 6.90
CA TYR A 118 -0.16 10.19 6.10
C TYR A 118 -1.19 11.20 5.59
N MET A 119 -2.32 10.72 5.08
CA MET A 119 -3.37 11.60 4.54
C MET A 119 -3.93 12.52 5.62
N TYR A 120 -4.19 12.02 6.84
CA TYR A 120 -4.59 12.85 7.98
C TYR A 120 -3.48 13.80 8.44
N LYS A 121 -2.22 13.33 8.52
CA LYS A 121 -1.08 14.16 8.91
C LYS A 121 -0.89 15.37 7.98
N HIS A 122 -1.16 15.22 6.69
CA HIS A 122 -0.91 16.24 5.68
C HIS A 122 -2.18 16.95 5.17
N GLY A 123 -3.36 16.52 5.59
CA GLY A 123 -4.64 17.08 5.12
C GLY A 123 -4.92 16.76 3.65
N GLN A 124 -4.56 15.55 3.19
CA GLN A 124 -4.77 15.11 1.82
C GLN A 124 -6.14 14.44 1.67
N GLY A 125 -7.07 15.11 1.00
CA GLY A 125 -8.44 14.63 0.79
C GLY A 125 -9.34 14.64 2.03
N VAL A 126 -8.77 14.97 3.19
CA VAL A 126 -9.41 15.12 4.51
C VAL A 126 -8.86 16.35 5.20
N GLU A 127 -9.54 16.86 6.21
CA GLU A 127 -8.98 17.87 7.09
C GLU A 127 -7.76 17.32 7.85
N LYS A 128 -6.74 18.16 8.03
CA LYS A 128 -5.53 17.78 8.76
C LYS A 128 -5.86 17.48 10.22
N ASP A 129 -5.53 16.27 10.65
CA ASP A 129 -5.80 15.77 11.98
C ASP A 129 -4.64 14.88 12.49
N TYR A 130 -3.80 15.43 13.33
CA TYR A 130 -2.67 14.70 13.92
C TYR A 130 -3.11 13.58 14.87
N GLN A 131 -4.25 13.74 15.57
CA GLN A 131 -4.74 12.70 16.47
C GLN A 131 -5.20 11.49 15.67
N ALA A 132 -5.99 11.71 14.61
CA ALA A 132 -6.38 10.64 13.68
C ALA A 132 -5.15 9.98 13.02
N ALA A 133 -4.17 10.78 12.59
CA ALA A 133 -2.93 10.25 12.02
C ALA A 133 -2.21 9.32 13.00
N PHE A 134 -2.11 9.73 14.27
CA PHE A 134 -1.48 8.93 15.33
C PHE A 134 -2.20 7.58 15.51
N GLU A 135 -3.52 7.58 15.57
CA GLU A 135 -4.32 6.36 15.74
C GLU A 135 -4.09 5.37 14.59
N TRP A 136 -4.04 5.86 13.34
CA TRP A 136 -3.78 5.02 12.19
C TRP A 136 -2.34 4.48 12.14
N PHE A 137 -1.35 5.30 12.47
CA PHE A 137 0.03 4.82 12.61
C PHE A 137 0.18 3.81 13.76
N THR A 138 -0.56 3.98 14.86
CA THR A 138 -0.57 3.00 15.96
C THR A 138 -1.07 1.64 15.49
N LYS A 139 -2.17 1.58 14.75
CA LYS A 139 -2.67 0.32 14.16
C LYS A 139 -1.64 -0.36 13.27
N ALA A 140 -0.91 0.41 12.45
CA ALA A 140 0.15 -0.16 11.62
C ALA A 140 1.35 -0.62 12.47
N ALA A 141 1.73 0.12 13.50
CA ALA A 141 2.81 -0.22 14.41
C ALA A 141 2.55 -1.50 15.22
N GLU A 142 1.30 -1.79 15.59
CA GLU A 142 0.85 -3.05 16.19
C GLU A 142 1.09 -4.25 15.27
N CYS A 143 1.11 -4.02 13.96
CA CYS A 143 1.48 -5.01 12.95
C CYS A 143 2.99 -5.05 12.66
N ASN A 144 3.83 -4.42 13.50
CA ASN A 144 5.28 -4.31 13.35
C ASN A 144 5.75 -3.58 12.08
N ASP A 145 4.98 -2.62 11.58
CA ASP A 145 5.37 -1.81 10.44
C ASP A 145 6.41 -0.75 10.84
N ALA A 146 7.59 -0.82 10.24
CA ALA A 146 8.70 0.09 10.57
C ALA A 146 8.45 1.54 10.12
N THR A 147 7.66 1.75 9.05
CA THR A 147 7.28 3.08 8.59
C THR A 147 6.35 3.74 9.60
N ALA A 148 5.45 2.95 10.20
CA ALA A 148 4.58 3.42 11.27
C ALA A 148 5.37 3.78 12.52
N TRP A 149 6.33 2.94 12.95
CA TRP A 149 7.21 3.28 14.09
C TRP A 149 7.96 4.59 13.85
N TYR A 150 8.48 4.80 12.64
CA TYR A 150 9.18 6.03 12.28
C TYR A 150 8.27 7.26 12.38
N ASN A 151 7.05 7.17 11.83
CA ASN A 151 6.09 8.28 11.89
C ASN A 151 5.64 8.59 13.33
N LEU A 152 5.39 7.56 14.14
CA LEU A 152 5.08 7.75 15.56
C LEU A 152 6.25 8.38 16.32
N ALA A 153 7.49 7.97 16.01
CA ALA A 153 8.70 8.57 16.61
C ALA A 153 8.77 10.08 16.31
N ILE A 154 8.54 10.48 15.04
CA ILE A 154 8.46 11.89 14.65
C ILE A 154 7.36 12.61 15.43
N MET A 155 6.17 12.02 15.54
CA MET A 155 5.04 12.64 16.26
C MET A 155 5.34 12.85 17.74
N TYR A 156 6.00 11.90 18.39
CA TYR A 156 6.46 12.08 19.78
C TYR A 156 7.61 13.09 19.90
N HIS A 157 8.54 13.11 18.95
CA HIS A 157 9.68 14.01 18.96
C HIS A 157 9.27 15.49 18.85
N TYR A 158 8.34 15.79 17.93
CA TYR A 158 7.90 17.15 17.63
C TYR A 158 6.61 17.56 18.31
N GLY A 159 5.94 16.68 19.04
CA GLY A 159 4.67 16.98 19.70
C GLY A 159 3.50 17.11 18.71
N GLU A 160 3.50 16.39 17.61
CA GLU A 160 2.42 16.43 16.63
C GLU A 160 1.19 15.66 17.14
N GLY A 161 0.13 16.40 17.51
CA GLY A 161 -1.13 15.84 18.01
C GLY A 161 -1.08 15.32 19.46
N ARG A 162 0.06 15.45 20.14
CA ARG A 162 0.29 15.05 21.54
C ARG A 162 1.48 15.78 22.13
N PRO A 163 1.65 15.76 23.47
CA PRO A 163 2.85 16.30 24.09
C PRO A 163 4.13 15.62 23.58
N VAL A 164 5.22 16.39 23.52
CA VAL A 164 6.56 15.85 23.22
C VAL A 164 6.93 14.77 24.24
N ASP A 165 7.40 13.63 23.75
CA ASP A 165 7.97 12.55 24.55
C ASP A 165 9.20 11.98 23.84
N LEU A 166 10.38 12.55 24.18
CA LEU A 166 11.65 12.17 23.56
C LEU A 166 12.08 10.74 23.91
N ARG A 167 11.64 10.19 25.05
CA ARG A 167 11.94 8.79 25.42
C ARG A 167 11.19 7.83 24.54
N GLN A 168 9.88 8.04 24.34
CA GLN A 168 9.09 7.25 23.41
C GLN A 168 9.59 7.38 21.96
N ALA A 169 9.97 8.60 21.54
CA ALA A 169 10.56 8.82 20.23
C ALA A 169 11.83 7.99 20.04
N LEU A 170 12.75 8.04 21.03
CA LEU A 170 14.01 7.30 21.01
C LEU A 170 13.80 5.78 20.94
N ASP A 171 12.88 5.24 21.73
CA ASP A 171 12.56 3.81 21.73
C ASP A 171 12.03 3.35 20.36
N LEU A 172 11.18 4.16 19.73
CA LEU A 172 10.65 3.88 18.40
C LEU A 172 11.71 3.98 17.31
N TYR A 173 12.60 5.01 17.35
CA TYR A 173 13.72 5.11 16.40
C TYR A 173 14.67 3.91 16.53
N ARG A 174 14.95 3.44 17.75
CA ARG A 174 15.76 2.23 17.95
C ARG A 174 15.09 0.96 17.37
N LYS A 175 13.76 0.84 17.46
CA LYS A 175 13.02 -0.23 16.77
C LYS A 175 13.17 -0.14 15.26
N VAL A 176 13.05 1.05 14.68
CA VAL A 176 13.26 1.27 13.23
C VAL A 176 14.68 0.86 12.84
N GLN A 177 15.71 1.32 13.60
CA GLN A 177 17.11 0.96 13.36
C GLN A 177 17.34 -0.55 13.41
N SER A 178 16.77 -1.22 14.43
CA SER A 178 16.92 -2.68 14.59
C SER A 178 16.22 -3.50 13.49
N SER A 179 15.19 -2.95 12.85
CA SER A 179 14.51 -3.60 11.73
C SER A 179 15.33 -3.61 10.44
N GLY A 180 16.37 -2.76 10.34
CA GLY A 180 17.19 -2.60 9.15
C GLY A 180 16.48 -1.93 7.96
N THR A 181 15.24 -1.48 8.13
CA THR A 181 14.44 -0.88 7.04
C THR A 181 14.89 0.53 6.68
N ARG A 182 15.41 1.27 7.66
CA ARG A 182 15.86 2.65 7.50
C ARG A 182 16.98 2.97 8.49
N ASP A 183 18.02 3.66 8.02
CA ASP A 183 19.01 4.24 8.91
C ASP A 183 18.43 5.51 9.56
N VAL A 184 18.33 5.49 10.88
CA VAL A 184 17.84 6.60 11.74
C VAL A 184 18.88 6.98 12.81
N SER A 185 20.16 6.71 12.51
CA SER A 185 21.26 6.98 13.45
C SER A 185 21.39 8.48 13.79
N GLN A 186 21.00 9.36 12.88
CA GLN A 186 21.01 10.79 13.10
C GLN A 186 19.88 11.19 14.07
N GLU A 187 18.65 10.74 13.80
CA GLU A 187 17.47 11.02 14.64
C GLU A 187 17.67 10.51 16.08
N ILE A 188 18.33 9.34 16.23
CA ILE A 188 18.69 8.79 17.54
C ILE A 188 19.65 9.75 18.28
N ARG A 189 20.77 10.14 17.64
CA ARG A 189 21.74 11.08 18.27
C ARG A 189 21.12 12.41 18.62
N GLU A 190 20.31 12.98 17.73
CA GLU A 190 19.62 14.26 17.98
C GLU A 190 18.64 14.15 19.16
N THR A 191 17.90 13.04 19.23
CA THR A 191 16.94 12.79 20.31
C THR A 191 17.67 12.56 21.65
N GLU A 192 18.78 11.83 21.67
CA GLU A 192 19.61 11.60 22.86
C GLU A 192 20.22 12.90 23.38
N ALA A 193 20.60 13.82 22.50
CA ALA A 193 21.15 15.11 22.89
C ALA A 193 20.14 16.07 23.56
N LEU A 194 18.83 15.78 23.39
CA LEU A 194 17.74 16.58 23.98
C LEU A 194 17.19 15.99 25.29
N LEU A 195 17.62 14.78 25.69
CA LEU A 195 17.22 14.10 26.94
C LEU A 195 18.15 14.43 28.09
#